data_a3d0b0f04b66089d9101c2ed58e813a3
#
_entry.id   a3d0b0f04b66089d9101c2ed58e813a3
#
_cell.length_a   1.000
_cell.length_b   1.000
_cell.length_c   1.000
_cell.angle_alpha   90.00
_cell.angle_beta   90.00
_cell.angle_gamma   90.00
#
_symmetry.space_group_name_H-M   'P 1'
#
loop_
_entity.id
_entity.type
_entity.pdbx_description
1 polymer ?
#
loop_
_entity_poly.entity_id
_entity_poly.type
_entity_poly.pdbx_seq_one_letter_code
_entity_poly.pdbx_strand_id
1 'polypeptide(L)'
;MAESAQLDIPRLLSRQPTRWLAFGGTVVAVLAMAGWAVATETGVNQVMAGLVVAATVVAVAAVVWRRTWLDTGDGTLHHRVAFLPERRVAWAQATTVDLERNRAGQLALRARGERGTVRVTLLADDLGGERSAGPDLLRVLADEIDRWAPERQRLTSRLRAQADHVEAGGAPRESPLARHL
;
A
#
# COMPACT_ATOMS: atom_id res chain seq x y z
N MET A 1 6.57 -30.65 1.23
CA MET A 1 5.95 -29.55 0.48
C MET A 1 5.40 -28.60 1.53
N ALA A 2 6.05 -27.47 1.77
CA ALA A 2 5.51 -26.46 2.66
C ALA A 2 4.34 -25.81 1.92
N GLU A 3 3.18 -25.80 2.55
CA GLU A 3 2.00 -25.12 2.06
C GLU A 3 2.34 -23.63 2.00
N SER A 4 2.46 -23.09 0.80
CA SER A 4 2.74 -21.68 0.60
C SER A 4 1.55 -20.86 1.09
N ALA A 5 1.68 -20.30 2.28
CA ALA A 5 0.66 -19.46 2.86
C ALA A 5 0.77 -18.06 2.26
N GLN A 6 -0.23 -17.68 1.48
CA GLN A 6 -0.35 -16.32 0.95
C GLN A 6 -0.90 -15.40 2.04
N LEU A 7 -0.08 -14.47 2.52
CA LEU A 7 -0.48 -13.44 3.49
C LEU A 7 -0.88 -12.16 2.77
N ASP A 8 -2.14 -11.82 2.83
CA ASP A 8 -2.65 -10.54 2.31
C ASP A 8 -2.21 -9.39 3.22
N ILE A 9 -1.57 -8.37 2.65
CA ILE A 9 -1.13 -7.21 3.41
C ILE A 9 -2.23 -6.15 3.40
N PRO A 10 -2.87 -5.88 4.56
CA PRO A 10 -3.96 -4.94 4.63
C PRO A 10 -3.45 -3.52 4.32
N ARG A 11 -4.27 -2.75 3.64
CA ARG A 11 -3.97 -1.34 3.38
C ARG A 11 -4.22 -0.53 4.65
N LEU A 12 -3.27 0.30 5.04
CA LEU A 12 -3.47 1.32 6.07
C LEU A 12 -4.27 2.49 5.49
N LEU A 13 -5.48 2.21 5.00
CA LEU A 13 -6.36 3.24 4.48
C LEU A 13 -7.06 3.98 5.61
N SER A 14 -7.35 5.26 5.39
CA SER A 14 -8.15 6.04 6.32
C SER A 14 -9.49 5.34 6.58
N ARG A 15 -9.78 5.03 7.87
CA ARG A 15 -11.09 4.54 8.29
C ARG A 15 -12.14 5.66 8.40
N GLN A 16 -11.78 6.91 8.08
CA GLN A 16 -12.76 8.01 8.14
C GLN A 16 -13.81 7.84 7.04
N PRO A 17 -15.07 7.53 7.41
CA PRO A 17 -16.13 7.34 6.43
C PRO A 17 -16.37 8.61 5.61
N THR A 18 -16.14 9.78 6.20
CA THR A 18 -16.26 11.08 5.54
C THR A 18 -15.36 11.25 4.33
N ARG A 19 -14.14 10.68 4.36
CA ARG A 19 -13.22 10.73 3.21
C ARG A 19 -13.64 9.81 2.09
N TRP A 20 -14.12 8.62 2.43
CA TRP A 20 -14.67 7.70 1.45
C TRP A 20 -15.94 8.25 0.82
N LEU A 21 -16.80 8.92 1.62
CA LEU A 21 -17.97 9.64 1.13
C LEU A 21 -17.57 10.82 0.25
N ALA A 22 -16.56 11.62 0.64
CA ALA A 22 -16.06 12.72 -0.17
C ALA A 22 -15.45 12.21 -1.49
N PHE A 23 -14.60 11.18 -1.44
CA PHE A 23 -14.03 10.57 -2.65
C PHE A 23 -15.12 9.98 -3.55
N GLY A 24 -16.02 9.18 -2.97
CA GLY A 24 -17.16 8.60 -3.70
C GLY A 24 -18.07 9.68 -4.29
N GLY A 25 -18.40 10.70 -3.51
CA GLY A 25 -19.21 11.85 -3.96
C GLY A 25 -18.56 12.61 -5.12
N THR A 26 -17.23 12.85 -5.03
CA THR A 26 -16.48 13.48 -6.14
C THR A 26 -16.49 12.62 -7.40
N VAL A 27 -16.26 11.33 -7.28
CA VAL A 27 -16.32 10.40 -8.42
C VAL A 27 -17.71 10.41 -9.06
N VAL A 28 -18.78 10.32 -8.24
CA VAL A 28 -20.15 10.36 -8.74
C VAL A 28 -20.46 11.69 -9.42
N ALA A 29 -20.04 12.82 -8.85
CA ALA A 29 -20.25 14.15 -9.45
C ALA A 29 -19.53 14.29 -10.80
N VAL A 30 -18.26 13.85 -10.89
CA VAL A 30 -17.51 13.87 -12.14
C VAL A 30 -18.17 12.97 -13.19
N LEU A 31 -18.59 11.77 -12.84
CA LEU A 31 -19.26 10.86 -13.76
C LEU A 31 -20.63 11.40 -14.20
N ALA A 32 -21.38 12.03 -13.30
CA ALA A 32 -22.67 12.65 -13.65
C ALA A 32 -22.49 13.83 -14.61
N MET A 33 -21.54 14.73 -14.34
CA MET A 33 -21.27 15.88 -15.22
C MET A 33 -20.76 15.41 -16.60
N ALA A 34 -19.81 14.46 -16.61
CA ALA A 34 -19.29 13.96 -17.88
C ALA A 34 -20.33 13.13 -18.65
N GLY A 35 -21.17 12.36 -17.96
CA GLY A 35 -22.30 11.64 -18.58
C GLY A 35 -23.33 12.61 -19.17
N TRP A 36 -23.66 13.69 -18.45
CA TRP A 36 -24.51 14.75 -18.98
C TRP A 36 -23.93 15.38 -20.26
N ALA A 37 -22.62 15.73 -20.23
CA ALA A 37 -21.95 16.28 -21.40
C ALA A 37 -21.93 15.32 -22.60
N VAL A 38 -21.72 14.03 -22.37
CA VAL A 38 -21.81 13.00 -23.44
C VAL A 38 -23.22 12.94 -24.07
N ALA A 39 -24.27 13.14 -23.24
CA ALA A 39 -25.66 13.07 -23.70
C ALA A 39 -26.15 14.33 -24.40
N THR A 40 -25.61 15.52 -24.08
CA THR A 40 -26.10 16.82 -24.55
C THR A 40 -25.17 17.52 -25.55
N GLU A 41 -23.88 17.25 -25.50
CA GLU A 41 -22.87 17.85 -26.35
C GLU A 41 -22.62 17.00 -27.60
N THR A 42 -22.03 17.62 -28.63
CA THR A 42 -21.66 16.96 -29.89
C THR A 42 -20.22 17.26 -30.28
N GLY A 43 -19.66 16.45 -31.15
CA GLY A 43 -18.31 16.68 -31.68
C GLY A 43 -17.21 16.50 -30.63
N VAL A 44 -16.28 17.46 -30.57
CA VAL A 44 -15.08 17.37 -29.73
C VAL A 44 -15.43 17.30 -28.24
N ASN A 45 -16.44 18.03 -27.78
CA ASN A 45 -16.83 18.06 -26.37
C ASN A 45 -17.36 16.68 -25.91
N GLN A 46 -18.10 16.00 -26.75
CA GLN A 46 -18.58 14.63 -26.45
C GLN A 46 -17.41 13.64 -26.31
N VAL A 47 -16.41 13.74 -27.19
CA VAL A 47 -15.20 12.89 -27.12
C VAL A 47 -14.42 13.18 -25.83
N MET A 48 -14.22 14.46 -25.50
CA MET A 48 -13.53 14.86 -24.28
C MET A 48 -14.25 14.37 -23.01
N ALA A 49 -15.57 14.50 -22.95
CA ALA A 49 -16.37 13.99 -21.85
C ALA A 49 -16.25 12.47 -21.72
N GLY A 50 -16.29 11.75 -22.82
CA GLY A 50 -16.07 10.29 -22.85
C GLY A 50 -14.69 9.88 -22.32
N LEU A 51 -13.63 10.64 -22.66
CA LEU A 51 -12.29 10.41 -22.14
C LEU A 51 -12.22 10.65 -20.63
N VAL A 52 -12.89 11.68 -20.11
CA VAL A 52 -12.96 11.93 -18.65
C VAL A 52 -13.65 10.77 -17.93
N VAL A 53 -14.75 10.24 -18.46
CA VAL A 53 -15.42 9.05 -17.90
C VAL A 53 -14.46 7.86 -17.88
N ALA A 54 -13.83 7.56 -19.01
CA ALA A 54 -12.90 6.43 -19.13
C ALA A 54 -11.72 6.57 -18.16
N ALA A 55 -11.10 7.76 -18.08
CA ALA A 55 -10.00 8.05 -17.16
C ALA A 55 -10.42 7.88 -15.70
N THR A 56 -11.61 8.35 -15.34
CA THR A 56 -12.16 8.22 -13.99
C THR A 56 -12.38 6.75 -13.61
N VAL A 57 -12.97 5.96 -14.51
CA VAL A 57 -13.18 4.52 -14.30
C VAL A 57 -11.86 3.80 -14.12
N VAL A 58 -10.87 4.08 -14.96
CA VAL A 58 -9.51 3.50 -14.84
C VAL A 58 -8.85 3.88 -13.52
N ALA A 59 -8.96 5.15 -13.11
CA ALA A 59 -8.40 5.62 -11.84
C ALA A 59 -9.06 4.93 -10.64
N VAL A 60 -10.37 4.81 -10.63
CA VAL A 60 -11.12 4.09 -9.58
C VAL A 60 -10.73 2.62 -9.55
N ALA A 61 -10.69 1.97 -10.70
CA ALA A 61 -10.26 0.58 -10.82
C ALA A 61 -8.83 0.38 -10.28
N ALA A 62 -7.90 1.29 -10.60
CA ALA A 62 -6.53 1.24 -10.11
C ALA A 62 -6.45 1.37 -8.58
N VAL A 63 -7.33 2.18 -7.97
CA VAL A 63 -7.40 2.31 -6.50
C VAL A 63 -8.04 1.09 -5.87
N VAL A 64 -9.17 0.61 -6.41
CA VAL A 64 -9.94 -0.49 -5.82
C VAL A 64 -9.22 -1.83 -5.96
N TRP A 65 -8.64 -2.11 -7.12
CA TRP A 65 -8.01 -3.41 -7.44
C TRP A 65 -6.51 -3.46 -7.16
N ARG A 66 -6.01 -2.53 -6.36
CA ARG A 66 -4.64 -2.60 -5.88
C ARG A 66 -4.56 -3.63 -4.75
N ARG A 67 -3.65 -4.60 -4.87
CA ARG A 67 -3.42 -5.65 -3.88
C ARG A 67 -1.92 -5.84 -3.63
N THR A 68 -1.57 -6.07 -2.37
CA THR A 68 -0.20 -6.42 -1.97
C THR A 68 -0.29 -7.66 -1.11
N TRP A 69 0.53 -8.66 -1.37
CA TRP A 69 0.59 -9.88 -0.58
C TRP A 69 2.02 -10.41 -0.51
N LEU A 70 2.27 -11.18 0.52
CA LEU A 70 3.52 -11.87 0.75
C LEU A 70 3.29 -13.38 0.55
N ASP A 71 4.11 -14.01 -0.27
CA ASP A 71 4.21 -15.45 -0.34
C ASP A 71 5.31 -15.90 0.61
N THR A 72 4.91 -16.58 1.71
CA THR A 72 5.86 -17.04 2.74
C THR A 72 6.59 -18.31 2.31
N GLY A 73 6.14 -18.99 1.25
CA GLY A 73 6.80 -20.20 0.74
C GLY A 73 8.10 -19.91 0.01
N ASP A 74 8.16 -18.83 -0.75
CA ASP A 74 9.33 -18.41 -1.54
C ASP A 74 9.90 -17.06 -1.10
N GLY A 75 9.35 -16.43 -0.07
CA GLY A 75 9.79 -15.13 0.43
C GLY A 75 9.63 -14.02 -0.59
N THR A 76 8.57 -14.06 -1.39
CA THR A 76 8.33 -13.07 -2.45
C THR A 76 7.21 -12.11 -2.08
N LEU A 77 7.52 -10.82 -2.16
CA LEU A 77 6.54 -9.74 -1.98
C LEU A 77 5.95 -9.34 -3.33
N HIS A 78 4.65 -9.44 -3.43
CA HIS A 78 3.88 -9.16 -4.65
C HIS A 78 3.08 -7.87 -4.53
N HIS A 79 2.97 -7.14 -5.63
CA HIS A 79 2.15 -5.94 -5.73
C HIS A 79 1.50 -5.86 -7.10
N ARG A 80 0.19 -5.79 -7.13
CA ARG A 80 -0.63 -5.66 -8.33
C ARG A 80 -1.53 -4.44 -8.25
N VAL A 81 -1.62 -3.71 -9.35
CA VAL A 81 -2.52 -2.56 -9.50
C VAL A 81 -3.37 -2.78 -10.74
N ALA A 82 -4.63 -3.11 -10.55
CA ALA A 82 -5.61 -3.33 -11.63
C ALA A 82 -5.03 -4.09 -12.84
N PHE A 83 -4.94 -3.42 -13.97
CA PHE A 83 -4.50 -3.98 -15.25
C PHE A 83 -2.98 -3.92 -15.46
N LEU A 84 -2.22 -3.32 -14.53
CA LEU A 84 -0.78 -3.21 -14.66
C LEU A 84 -0.09 -4.55 -14.38
N PRO A 85 1.07 -4.80 -15.00
CA PRO A 85 1.84 -5.99 -14.72
C PRO A 85 2.19 -6.06 -13.24
N GLU A 86 2.14 -7.27 -12.71
CA GLU A 86 2.48 -7.56 -11.35
C GLU A 86 3.97 -7.24 -11.08
N ARG A 87 4.22 -6.53 -10.00
CA ARG A 87 5.56 -6.30 -9.49
C ARG A 87 5.83 -7.30 -8.39
N ARG A 88 6.96 -7.97 -8.45
CA ARG A 88 7.37 -8.95 -7.45
C ARG A 88 8.83 -8.75 -7.08
N VAL A 89 9.12 -8.90 -5.80
CA VAL A 89 10.47 -8.78 -5.24
C VAL A 89 10.66 -9.90 -4.23
N ALA A 90 11.55 -10.83 -4.54
CA ALA A 90 12.00 -11.85 -3.60
C ALA A 90 13.00 -11.22 -2.62
N TRP A 91 12.85 -11.49 -1.32
CA TRP A 91 13.75 -10.94 -0.28
C TRP A 91 15.21 -11.31 -0.53
N ALA A 92 15.47 -12.57 -0.92
CA ALA A 92 16.82 -13.07 -1.22
C ALA A 92 17.50 -12.36 -2.40
N GLN A 93 16.73 -11.76 -3.31
CA GLN A 93 17.23 -11.07 -4.52
C GLN A 93 17.03 -9.56 -4.44
N ALA A 94 16.57 -9.06 -3.30
CA ALA A 94 16.32 -7.64 -3.12
C ALA A 94 17.65 -6.87 -3.02
N THR A 95 17.88 -5.96 -3.95
CA THR A 95 19.05 -5.07 -3.94
C THR A 95 19.03 -4.16 -2.71
N THR A 96 17.83 -3.69 -2.33
CA THR A 96 17.64 -2.81 -1.18
C THR A 96 16.36 -3.20 -0.46
N VAL A 97 16.44 -3.31 0.87
CA VAL A 97 15.28 -3.40 1.77
C VAL A 97 15.48 -2.36 2.85
N ASP A 98 14.71 -1.30 2.83
CA ASP A 98 14.86 -0.16 3.72
C ASP A 98 13.51 0.43 4.16
N LEU A 99 13.57 1.32 5.15
CA LEU A 99 12.43 2.12 5.58
C LEU A 99 12.49 3.46 4.85
N GLU A 100 11.44 3.78 4.13
CA GLU A 100 11.31 5.03 3.38
C GLU A 100 10.12 5.84 3.91
N ARG A 101 10.35 7.12 4.21
CA ARG A 101 9.26 8.06 4.47
C ARG A 101 8.83 8.69 3.17
N ASN A 102 7.55 8.63 2.87
CA ASN A 102 7.00 9.32 1.72
C ASN A 102 6.64 10.79 2.06
N ARG A 103 6.36 11.59 1.04
CA ARG A 103 5.98 13.00 1.17
C ARG A 103 4.67 13.21 1.94
N ALA A 104 3.86 12.18 2.09
CA ALA A 104 2.61 12.21 2.84
C ALA A 104 2.77 11.83 4.32
N GLY A 105 4.01 11.75 4.84
CA GLY A 105 4.28 11.39 6.23
C GLY A 105 4.16 9.91 6.54
N GLN A 106 3.92 9.06 5.54
CA GLN A 106 3.81 7.61 5.74
C GLN A 106 5.19 6.97 5.74
N LEU A 107 5.42 6.07 6.68
CA LEU A 107 6.58 5.20 6.69
C LEU A 107 6.25 3.88 6.01
N ALA A 108 7.03 3.53 5.01
CA ALA A 108 6.87 2.28 4.27
C ALA A 108 8.16 1.47 4.28
N LEU A 109 8.00 0.16 4.38
CA LEU A 109 9.04 -0.81 4.02
C LEU A 109 9.12 -0.84 2.49
N ARG A 110 10.28 -0.49 1.97
CA ARG A 110 10.57 -0.52 0.54
C ARG A 110 11.48 -1.68 0.22
N ALA A 111 11.04 -2.55 -0.65
CA ALA A 111 11.84 -3.60 -1.24
C ALA A 111 12.07 -3.30 -2.72
N ARG A 112 13.33 -3.25 -3.14
CA ARG A 112 13.73 -3.03 -4.53
C ARG A 112 14.46 -4.26 -5.06
N GLY A 113 14.05 -4.74 -6.20
CA GLY A 113 14.69 -5.81 -6.95
C GLY A 113 14.77 -5.46 -8.44
N GLU A 114 15.29 -6.36 -9.25
CA GLU A 114 15.42 -6.18 -10.70
C GLU A 114 14.08 -5.91 -11.39
N ARG A 115 13.01 -6.54 -10.93
CA ARG A 115 11.65 -6.44 -11.52
C ARG A 115 10.80 -5.33 -10.92
N GLY A 116 11.43 -4.38 -10.22
CA GLY A 116 10.76 -3.20 -9.71
C GLY A 116 10.91 -2.95 -8.22
N THR A 117 10.03 -2.11 -7.70
CA THR A 117 9.99 -1.73 -6.28
C THR A 117 8.60 -2.00 -5.74
N VAL A 118 8.53 -2.67 -4.59
CA VAL A 118 7.30 -2.84 -3.82
C VAL A 118 7.42 -2.08 -2.51
N ARG A 119 6.33 -1.45 -2.09
CA ARG A 119 6.23 -0.70 -0.83
C ARG A 119 5.09 -1.23 0.00
N VAL A 120 5.36 -1.46 1.27
CA VAL A 120 4.40 -1.85 2.29
C VAL A 120 4.34 -0.74 3.32
N THR A 121 3.21 -0.06 3.44
CA THR A 121 3.03 0.99 4.45
C THR A 121 2.96 0.37 5.83
N LEU A 122 3.84 0.80 6.73
CA LEU A 122 3.93 0.33 8.11
C LEU A 122 3.32 1.31 9.10
N LEU A 123 3.53 2.61 8.86
CA LEU A 123 2.96 3.70 9.63
C LEU A 123 2.31 4.70 8.68
N ALA A 124 1.17 5.20 9.05
CA ALA A 124 0.51 6.30 8.36
C ALA A 124 0.10 7.36 9.39
N ASP A 125 0.60 8.58 9.20
CA ASP A 125 0.17 9.77 9.91
C ASP A 125 -0.54 10.67 8.90
N ASP A 126 -1.83 10.52 8.82
CA ASP A 126 -2.65 11.34 7.94
C ASP A 126 -3.72 12.09 8.76
N LEU A 127 -4.42 13.03 8.10
CA LEU A 127 -5.51 13.79 8.75
C LEU A 127 -6.62 12.89 9.37
N GLY A 128 -6.57 11.59 9.19
CA GLY A 128 -7.47 10.58 9.78
C GLY A 128 -6.94 9.96 11.07
N GLY A 129 -5.80 10.44 11.55
CA GLY A 129 -5.11 9.90 12.71
C GLY A 129 -3.94 8.99 12.34
N GLU A 130 -3.19 8.67 13.37
CA GLU A 130 -2.02 7.81 13.27
C GLU A 130 -2.43 6.34 13.27
N ARG A 131 -1.76 5.57 12.42
CA ARG A 131 -1.99 4.13 12.32
C ARG A 131 -0.70 3.39 12.11
N SER A 132 -0.63 2.21 12.71
CA SER A 132 0.44 1.24 12.51
C SER A 132 -0.10 -0.02 11.85
N ALA A 133 0.75 -0.70 11.13
CA ALA A 133 0.52 -2.09 10.75
C ALA A 133 0.31 -2.94 12.01
N GLY A 134 -0.53 -3.98 11.90
CA GLY A 134 -0.78 -4.87 13.02
C GLY A 134 0.48 -5.61 13.48
N PRO A 135 0.56 -6.00 14.77
CA PRO A 135 1.75 -6.65 15.33
C PRO A 135 2.07 -7.97 14.63
N ASP A 136 1.07 -8.75 14.26
CA ASP A 136 1.26 -10.02 13.56
C ASP A 136 1.91 -9.83 12.19
N LEU A 137 1.45 -8.84 11.40
CA LEU A 137 2.05 -8.54 10.11
C LEU A 137 3.50 -8.09 10.26
N LEU A 138 3.81 -7.25 11.27
CA LEU A 138 5.16 -6.78 11.51
C LEU A 138 6.10 -7.93 11.88
N ARG A 139 5.64 -8.89 12.70
CA ARG A 139 6.42 -10.08 13.06
C ARG A 139 6.64 -10.99 11.86
N VAL A 140 5.59 -11.28 11.09
CA VAL A 140 5.74 -12.11 9.87
C VAL A 140 6.71 -11.47 8.89
N LEU A 141 6.63 -10.14 8.66
CA LEU A 141 7.59 -9.45 7.81
C LEU A 141 9.03 -9.55 8.35
N ALA A 142 9.22 -9.42 9.66
CA ALA A 142 10.52 -9.55 10.29
C ALA A 142 11.08 -10.97 10.12
N ASP A 143 10.27 -11.99 10.36
CA ASP A 143 10.67 -13.39 10.29
C ASP A 143 10.99 -13.82 8.84
N GLU A 144 10.22 -13.36 7.87
CA GLU A 144 10.50 -13.61 6.47
C GLU A 144 11.77 -12.89 5.99
N ILE A 145 12.00 -11.65 6.42
CA ILE A 145 13.24 -10.94 6.10
C ILE A 145 14.44 -11.64 6.75
N ASP A 146 14.34 -12.07 8.00
CA ASP A 146 15.44 -12.81 8.66
C ASP A 146 15.72 -14.15 7.97
N ARG A 147 14.69 -14.83 7.48
CA ARG A 147 14.84 -16.11 6.77
C ARG A 147 15.55 -15.95 5.44
N TRP A 148 15.22 -14.93 4.66
CA TRP A 148 15.65 -14.79 3.27
C TRP A 148 16.75 -13.74 3.04
N ALA A 149 16.95 -12.82 4.01
CA ALA A 149 17.94 -11.75 3.99
C ALA A 149 18.53 -11.51 5.39
N PRO A 150 19.23 -12.50 5.97
CA PRO A 150 19.68 -12.47 7.36
C PRO A 150 20.66 -11.34 7.68
N GLU A 151 21.26 -10.71 6.69
CA GLU A 151 22.13 -9.53 6.87
C GLU A 151 21.35 -8.27 7.29
N ARG A 152 20.01 -8.29 7.28
CA ARG A 152 19.12 -7.16 7.59
C ARG A 152 18.66 -7.12 9.05
N GLN A 153 19.41 -7.69 9.99
CA GLN A 153 19.03 -7.81 11.40
C GLN A 153 18.61 -6.49 12.08
N ARG A 154 19.21 -5.36 11.68
CA ARG A 154 18.80 -4.05 12.22
C ARG A 154 17.37 -3.67 11.81
N LEU A 155 16.96 -4.05 10.62
CA LEU A 155 15.60 -3.79 10.14
C LEU A 155 14.60 -4.70 10.85
N THR A 156 14.90 -5.98 10.94
CA THR A 156 13.99 -6.97 11.55
C THR A 156 13.81 -6.73 13.05
N SER A 157 14.89 -6.35 13.76
CA SER A 157 14.79 -5.97 15.18
C SER A 157 13.89 -4.73 15.38
N ARG A 158 13.93 -3.75 14.45
CA ARG A 158 13.04 -2.58 14.51
C ARG A 158 11.58 -2.95 14.24
N LEU A 159 11.34 -3.86 13.29
CA LEU A 159 9.98 -4.35 13.00
C LEU A 159 9.39 -5.09 14.21
N ARG A 160 10.19 -5.92 14.89
CA ARG A 160 9.75 -6.61 16.12
C ARG A 160 9.50 -5.62 17.25
N ALA A 161 10.40 -4.67 17.48
CA ALA A 161 10.20 -3.64 18.49
C ALA A 161 8.93 -2.81 18.23
N GLN A 162 8.61 -2.55 16.95
CA GLN A 162 7.36 -1.92 16.58
C GLN A 162 6.16 -2.82 16.86
N ALA A 163 6.25 -4.10 16.57
CA ALA A 163 5.18 -5.06 16.87
C ALA A 163 4.86 -5.08 18.35
N ASP A 164 5.89 -5.15 19.21
CA ASP A 164 5.73 -5.15 20.67
C ASP A 164 5.14 -3.83 21.18
N HIS A 165 5.57 -2.70 20.60
CA HIS A 165 5.02 -1.39 20.93
C HIS A 165 3.51 -1.28 20.58
N VAL A 166 3.11 -1.78 19.42
CA VAL A 166 1.71 -1.78 18.99
C VAL A 166 0.87 -2.72 19.85
N GLU A 167 1.39 -3.89 20.18
CA GLU A 167 0.72 -4.87 21.06
C GLU A 167 0.50 -4.33 22.47
N ALA A 168 1.47 -3.54 22.97
CA ALA A 168 1.35 -2.84 24.26
C ALA A 168 0.38 -1.65 24.21
N GLY A 169 -0.24 -1.34 23.06
CA GLY A 169 -1.14 -0.20 22.90
C GLY A 169 -0.44 1.14 22.80
N GLY A 170 0.85 1.15 22.48
CA GLY A 170 1.65 2.35 22.35
C GLY A 170 1.20 3.28 21.21
N ALA A 171 1.30 4.60 21.42
CA ALA A 171 0.92 5.58 20.40
C ALA A 171 1.86 5.52 19.19
N PRO A 172 1.36 5.59 17.94
CA PRO A 172 2.20 5.51 16.75
C PRO A 172 3.32 6.56 16.66
N ARG A 173 3.13 7.77 17.21
CA ARG A 173 4.17 8.83 17.28
C ARG A 173 5.34 8.50 18.19
N GLU A 174 5.11 7.71 19.22
CA GLU A 174 6.11 7.28 20.17
C GLU A 174 6.80 5.99 19.75
N SER A 175 6.44 5.49 18.57
CA SER A 175 6.86 4.20 18.09
C SER A 175 8.36 4.13 17.79
N PRO A 176 9.00 2.98 18.01
CA PRO A 176 10.41 2.76 17.67
C PRO A 176 10.75 3.09 16.22
N LEU A 177 9.81 2.87 15.29
CA LEU A 177 10.00 3.22 13.89
C LEU A 177 9.90 4.73 13.63
N ALA A 178 9.08 5.47 14.38
CA ALA A 178 8.94 6.91 14.21
C ALA A 178 10.17 7.70 14.68
N ARG A 179 10.91 7.19 15.66
CA ARG A 179 12.11 7.84 16.23
C ARG A 179 13.30 7.86 15.27
N HIS A 180 13.27 7.12 14.19
CA HIS A 180 14.37 7.00 13.23
C HIS A 180 14.06 7.73 11.91
N LEU A 181 13.08 8.62 11.94
CA LEU A 181 12.66 9.51 10.88
C LEU A 181 13.14 10.93 11.13
#